data_f64c1cee19f73059bcd22b2b0578f5ec
#
_entry.id   f64c1cee19f73059bcd22b2b0578f5ec
#
_cell.length_a   1.000
_cell.length_b   1.000
_cell.length_c   1.000
_cell.angle_alpha   90.00
_cell.angle_beta   90.00
_cell.angle_gamma   90.00
#
_symmetry.space_group_name_H-M   'P 1'
#
loop_
_entity.id
_entity.type
_entity.pdbx_description
1 polymer ?
#
loop_
_entity_poly.entity_id
_entity_poly.type
_entity_poly.pdbx_seq_one_letter_code
_entity_poly.pdbx_strand_id
1 'polypeptide(L)'
;MSRTWLPPEQYAEQLMKATGFACIHFTDEQDRPVQLHAPYSPSHPWQMPGGTMEPGERPWQTAVRECHEETGITVTGPPRLLAAVYGLPGDEWPYSTMGMIFDGGRLSEARIRGITLDPEEHDEIRVLPLEEWRPLMPVQDFARLTAVTEARRTGTAGYFDTWDWGEI
;
A
#
# COMPACT_ATOMS: atom_id res chain seq x y z
N MET A 1 27.74 -24.69 -26.44
CA MET A 1 27.86 -23.21 -26.43
C MET A 1 28.30 -22.80 -25.02
N SER A 2 29.49 -22.22 -24.86
CA SER A 2 29.94 -21.74 -23.54
C SER A 2 29.16 -20.52 -23.15
N ARG A 3 28.52 -20.54 -22.00
CA ARG A 3 27.82 -19.39 -21.44
C ARG A 3 28.90 -18.36 -21.03
N THR A 4 28.97 -17.23 -21.74
CA THR A 4 29.83 -16.13 -21.32
C THR A 4 29.13 -15.44 -20.14
N TRP A 5 29.72 -15.49 -18.97
CA TRP A 5 29.23 -14.77 -17.79
C TRP A 5 29.54 -13.28 -17.93
N LEU A 6 28.51 -12.46 -17.87
CA LEU A 6 28.67 -11.00 -17.82
C LEU A 6 29.07 -10.56 -16.41
N PRO A 7 29.85 -9.48 -16.27
CA PRO A 7 30.01 -8.83 -14.97
C PRO A 7 28.65 -8.47 -14.35
N PRO A 8 28.54 -8.50 -13.00
CA PRO A 8 27.25 -8.28 -12.33
C PRO A 8 26.50 -7.01 -12.75
N GLU A 9 27.24 -5.92 -12.97
CA GLU A 9 26.66 -4.63 -13.40
C GLU A 9 26.04 -4.72 -14.79
N GLN A 10 26.74 -5.31 -15.76
CA GLN A 10 26.23 -5.51 -17.12
C GLN A 10 25.08 -6.51 -17.16
N TYR A 11 25.10 -7.53 -16.31
CA TYR A 11 24.00 -8.48 -16.20
C TYR A 11 22.76 -7.79 -15.61
N ALA A 12 22.93 -6.97 -14.56
CA ALA A 12 21.84 -6.23 -13.93
C ALA A 12 21.14 -5.25 -14.88
N GLU A 13 21.88 -4.68 -15.86
CA GLU A 13 21.29 -3.81 -16.89
C GLU A 13 20.29 -4.54 -17.80
N GLN A 14 20.46 -5.84 -17.98
CA GLN A 14 19.60 -6.69 -18.83
C GLN A 14 18.39 -7.25 -18.08
N LEU A 15 18.35 -7.08 -16.75
CA LEU A 15 17.23 -7.57 -15.95
C LEU A 15 16.05 -6.60 -15.98
N MET A 16 14.87 -7.16 -15.74
CA MET A 16 13.66 -6.38 -15.52
C MET A 16 13.89 -5.34 -14.41
N LYS A 17 13.45 -4.12 -14.63
CA LYS A 17 13.41 -3.07 -13.62
C LYS A 17 12.02 -3.01 -13.01
N ALA A 18 11.95 -2.82 -11.71
CA ALA A 18 10.70 -2.63 -11.00
C ALA A 18 10.85 -1.51 -9.97
N THR A 19 9.79 -0.75 -9.77
CA THR A 19 9.62 0.16 -8.64
C THR A 19 8.89 -0.56 -7.52
N GLY A 20 9.03 -0.05 -6.30
CA GLY A 20 8.38 -0.63 -5.14
C GLY A 20 7.58 0.40 -4.37
N PHE A 21 6.47 -0.01 -3.76
CA PHE A 21 5.76 0.76 -2.75
C PHE A 21 5.37 -0.11 -1.56
N ALA A 22 5.10 0.53 -0.43
CA ALA A 22 4.59 -0.19 0.72
C ALA A 22 3.63 0.68 1.53
N CYS A 23 2.56 0.05 2.03
CA CYS A 23 1.48 0.71 2.76
C CYS A 23 1.16 0.00 4.07
N ILE A 24 0.50 0.72 4.98
CA ILE A 24 -0.05 0.18 6.22
C ILE A 24 -1.58 0.22 6.16
N HIS A 25 -2.22 -0.91 6.43
CA HIS A 25 -3.66 -0.98 6.61
C HIS A 25 -4.02 -0.90 8.09
N PHE A 26 -4.80 0.11 8.47
CA PHE A 26 -5.38 0.25 9.80
C PHE A 26 -6.89 0.01 9.79
N THR A 27 -7.40 -0.43 10.93
CA THR A 27 -8.82 -0.34 11.26
C THR A 27 -8.99 0.37 12.61
N ASP A 28 -10.21 0.79 12.91
CA ASP A 28 -10.56 1.16 14.26
C ASP A 28 -10.89 -0.07 15.14
N GLU A 29 -11.36 0.17 16.35
CA GLU A 29 -11.72 -0.88 17.31
C GLU A 29 -12.96 -1.69 16.90
N GLN A 30 -13.75 -1.20 15.93
CA GLN A 30 -14.90 -1.88 15.32
C GLN A 30 -14.56 -2.56 13.98
N ASP A 31 -13.25 -2.72 13.66
CA ASP A 31 -12.75 -3.27 12.40
C ASP A 31 -13.14 -2.48 11.15
N ARG A 32 -13.46 -1.18 11.29
CA ARG A 32 -13.74 -0.29 10.18
C ARG A 32 -12.42 0.23 9.58
N PRO A 33 -12.21 0.11 8.26
CA PRO A 33 -11.00 0.64 7.61
C PRO A 33 -10.81 2.15 7.82
N VAL A 34 -9.55 2.53 8.06
CA VAL A 34 -9.10 3.92 8.12
C VAL A 34 -8.44 4.26 6.79
N GLN A 35 -8.89 5.33 6.12
CA GLN A 35 -8.31 5.80 4.87
C GLN A 35 -8.03 7.30 4.93
N LEU A 36 -7.00 7.72 4.20
CA LEU A 36 -6.59 9.11 4.03
C LEU A 36 -7.06 9.61 2.67
N HIS A 37 -7.56 10.83 2.61
CA HIS A 37 -7.91 11.48 1.36
C HIS A 37 -6.68 12.14 0.74
N ALA A 38 -6.42 11.82 -0.53
CA ALA A 38 -5.30 12.31 -1.32
C ALA A 38 -5.79 13.26 -2.43
N PRO A 39 -5.87 14.58 -2.18
CA PRO A 39 -6.40 15.54 -3.16
C PRO A 39 -5.56 15.63 -4.43
N TYR A 40 -4.28 15.24 -4.37
CA TYR A 40 -3.39 15.18 -5.54
C TYR A 40 -3.68 14.00 -6.48
N SER A 41 -4.47 13.02 -6.04
CA SER A 41 -4.76 11.79 -6.78
C SER A 41 -6.27 11.60 -7.02
N PRO A 42 -6.90 12.37 -7.93
CA PRO A 42 -8.36 12.30 -8.13
C PRO A 42 -8.85 10.93 -8.61
N SER A 43 -8.00 10.16 -9.28
CA SER A 43 -8.31 8.79 -9.73
C SER A 43 -8.25 7.75 -8.61
N HIS A 44 -7.54 8.03 -7.51
CA HIS A 44 -7.39 7.18 -6.33
C HIS A 44 -7.50 8.03 -5.06
N PRO A 45 -8.68 8.59 -4.76
CA PRO A 45 -8.82 9.65 -3.77
C PRO A 45 -8.67 9.17 -2.32
N TRP A 46 -8.89 7.89 -2.04
CA TRP A 46 -8.79 7.32 -0.70
C TRP A 46 -7.72 6.24 -0.66
N GLN A 47 -6.74 6.43 0.20
CA GLN A 47 -5.53 5.61 0.25
C GLN A 47 -5.22 5.14 1.66
N MET A 48 -4.53 4.00 1.75
CA MET A 48 -3.83 3.59 2.96
C MET A 48 -2.55 4.41 3.09
N PRO A 49 -2.12 4.81 4.30
CA PRO A 49 -0.84 5.46 4.48
C PRO A 49 0.29 4.60 3.91
N GLY A 50 1.14 5.22 3.10
CA GLY A 50 2.23 4.53 2.41
C GLY A 50 2.68 5.23 1.14
N GLY A 51 3.81 4.82 0.62
CA GLY A 51 4.41 5.45 -0.55
C GLY A 51 5.53 4.64 -1.19
N THR A 52 6.33 5.32 -1.99
CA THR A 52 7.38 4.72 -2.82
C THR A 52 8.61 4.37 -1.98
N MET A 53 9.16 3.18 -2.26
CA MET A 53 10.40 2.74 -1.64
C MET A 53 11.58 3.57 -2.11
N GLU A 54 12.38 4.06 -1.17
CA GLU A 54 13.65 4.71 -1.45
C GLU A 54 14.79 3.70 -1.65
N PRO A 55 15.86 4.08 -2.37
CA PRO A 55 17.03 3.23 -2.55
C PRO A 55 17.62 2.74 -1.21
N GLY A 56 17.69 1.43 -1.04
CA GLY A 56 18.23 0.82 0.17
C GLY A 56 17.18 0.49 1.24
N GLU A 57 15.95 0.92 1.08
CA GLU A 57 14.86 0.55 1.98
C GLU A 57 14.35 -0.88 1.73
N ARG A 58 13.84 -1.46 2.79
CA ARG A 58 13.01 -2.67 2.74
C ARG A 58 11.53 -2.27 2.78
N PRO A 59 10.61 -3.05 2.21
CA PRO A 59 9.19 -2.68 2.16
C PRO A 59 8.58 -2.29 3.51
N TRP A 60 8.94 -3.02 4.59
CA TRP A 60 8.47 -2.66 5.92
C TRP A 60 9.01 -1.32 6.42
N GLN A 61 10.26 -1.00 6.12
CA GLN A 61 10.86 0.29 6.49
C GLN A 61 10.15 1.44 5.78
N THR A 62 9.90 1.30 4.48
CA THR A 62 9.11 2.27 3.71
C THR A 62 7.71 2.45 4.32
N ALA A 63 6.98 1.37 4.55
CA ALA A 63 5.63 1.44 5.11
C ALA A 63 5.58 2.17 6.45
N VAL A 64 6.56 1.92 7.34
CA VAL A 64 6.64 2.59 8.65
C VAL A 64 7.03 4.06 8.53
N ARG A 65 7.98 4.41 7.64
CA ARG A 65 8.41 5.79 7.39
C ARG A 65 7.25 6.62 6.84
N GLU A 66 6.68 6.19 5.74
CA GLU A 66 5.55 6.87 5.08
C GLU A 66 4.36 7.04 6.03
N CYS A 67 3.98 5.98 6.74
CA CYS A 67 2.92 6.06 7.74
C CYS A 67 3.20 7.13 8.79
N HIS A 68 4.47 7.25 9.24
CA HIS A 68 4.84 8.27 10.22
C HIS A 68 4.80 9.67 9.62
N GLU A 69 5.30 9.85 8.41
CA GLU A 69 5.32 11.13 7.69
C GLU A 69 3.90 11.63 7.43
N GLU A 70 3.02 10.78 6.93
CA GLU A 70 1.65 11.14 6.56
C GLU A 70 0.68 11.26 7.75
N THR A 71 0.93 10.57 8.86
CA THR A 71 -0.05 10.48 9.97
C THR A 71 0.49 10.80 11.35
N GLY A 72 1.81 10.90 11.51
CA GLY A 72 2.47 10.96 12.82
C GLY A 72 2.43 9.64 13.60
N ILE A 73 1.86 8.57 13.06
CA ILE A 73 1.79 7.27 13.74
C ILE A 73 3.09 6.50 13.57
N THR A 74 3.71 6.12 14.69
CA THR A 74 4.80 5.15 14.68
C THR A 74 4.25 3.74 14.83
N VAL A 75 4.45 2.92 13.81
CA VAL A 75 4.10 1.49 13.83
C VAL A 75 5.29 0.71 14.35
N THR A 76 5.03 -0.17 15.33
CA THR A 76 6.06 -1.00 15.96
C THR A 76 5.68 -2.48 15.88
N GLY A 77 6.67 -3.36 16.03
CA GLY A 77 6.48 -4.80 16.02
C GLY A 77 6.93 -5.47 14.72
N PRO A 78 6.75 -6.78 14.61
CA PRO A 78 7.13 -7.51 13.40
C PRO A 78 6.15 -7.22 12.27
N PRO A 79 6.62 -7.16 11.00
CA PRO A 79 5.76 -6.99 9.85
C PRO A 79 4.81 -8.18 9.69
N ARG A 80 3.54 -7.88 9.46
CA ARG A 80 2.53 -8.87 9.07
C ARG A 80 1.98 -8.48 7.69
N LEU A 81 2.33 -9.27 6.68
CA LEU A 81 1.89 -9.03 5.32
C LEU A 81 0.40 -9.36 5.16
N LEU A 82 -0.35 -8.46 4.55
CA LEU A 82 -1.76 -8.66 4.16
C LEU A 82 -1.90 -8.90 2.66
N ALA A 83 -1.10 -8.23 1.85
CA ALA A 83 -1.09 -8.44 0.41
C ALA A 83 0.25 -8.13 -0.22
N ALA A 84 0.59 -8.87 -1.26
CA ALA A 84 1.63 -8.52 -2.23
C ALA A 84 0.96 -8.25 -3.57
N VAL A 85 1.36 -7.15 -4.21
CA VAL A 85 0.81 -6.69 -5.48
C VAL A 85 1.92 -6.64 -6.51
N TYR A 86 1.61 -7.05 -7.74
CA TYR A 86 2.51 -6.92 -8.86
C TYR A 86 1.76 -6.28 -10.04
N GLY A 87 2.34 -5.22 -10.60
CA GLY A 87 1.82 -4.56 -11.80
C GLY A 87 2.82 -4.65 -12.94
N LEU A 88 2.33 -4.96 -14.14
CA LEU A 88 3.13 -4.89 -15.36
C LEU A 88 3.33 -3.44 -15.81
N PRO A 89 4.37 -3.16 -16.62
CA PRO A 89 4.51 -1.86 -17.28
C PRO A 89 3.27 -1.52 -18.11
N GLY A 90 2.87 -0.26 -18.09
CA GLY A 90 1.77 0.26 -18.89
C GLY A 90 2.13 1.58 -19.56
N ASP A 91 1.16 2.20 -20.22
CA ASP A 91 1.37 3.45 -20.96
C ASP A 91 1.75 4.63 -20.05
N GLU A 92 1.22 4.65 -18.83
CA GLU A 92 1.48 5.73 -17.86
C GLU A 92 2.74 5.50 -17.03
N TRP A 93 3.14 4.24 -16.85
CA TRP A 93 4.31 3.87 -16.06
C TRP A 93 5.15 2.78 -16.74
N PRO A 94 6.42 3.08 -17.13
CA PRO A 94 7.22 2.19 -17.98
C PRO A 94 7.88 1.02 -17.26
N TYR A 95 7.71 0.91 -15.94
CA TYR A 95 8.33 -0.14 -15.13
C TYR A 95 7.28 -1.04 -14.50
N SER A 96 7.64 -2.29 -14.23
CA SER A 96 6.86 -3.11 -13.31
C SER A 96 6.82 -2.47 -11.93
N THR A 97 5.74 -2.70 -11.19
CA THR A 97 5.61 -2.23 -9.81
C THR A 97 5.34 -3.38 -8.87
N MET A 98 6.01 -3.38 -7.73
CA MET A 98 5.81 -4.35 -6.66
C MET A 98 5.33 -3.60 -5.41
N GLY A 99 4.19 -4.00 -4.87
CA GLY A 99 3.62 -3.40 -3.67
C GLY A 99 3.46 -4.39 -2.53
N MET A 100 3.61 -3.91 -1.30
CA MET A 100 3.37 -4.69 -0.10
C MET A 100 2.49 -3.91 0.86
N ILE A 101 1.41 -4.55 1.33
CA ILE A 101 0.49 -3.96 2.29
C ILE A 101 0.59 -4.73 3.60
N PHE A 102 0.89 -4.00 4.68
CA PHE A 102 1.09 -4.59 6.00
C PHE A 102 -0.03 -4.22 6.97
N ASP A 103 -0.22 -5.07 7.97
CA ASP A 103 -1.17 -4.84 9.06
C ASP A 103 -0.61 -3.83 10.07
N GLY A 104 -1.26 -2.69 10.20
CA GLY A 104 -0.98 -1.67 11.20
C GLY A 104 -1.71 -1.87 12.52
N GLY A 105 -2.60 -2.84 12.58
CA GLY A 105 -3.41 -3.12 13.75
C GLY A 105 -4.65 -2.24 13.86
N ARG A 106 -5.21 -2.21 15.07
CA ARG A 106 -6.37 -1.39 15.42
C ARG A 106 -5.92 -0.08 16.06
N LEU A 107 -6.53 1.00 15.65
CA LEU A 107 -6.37 2.32 16.26
C LEU A 107 -7.54 2.60 17.19
N SER A 108 -7.24 3.04 18.42
CA SER A 108 -8.28 3.59 19.29
C SER A 108 -8.79 4.93 18.73
N GLU A 109 -9.99 5.32 19.12
CA GLU A 109 -10.55 6.62 18.76
C GLU A 109 -9.61 7.79 19.15
N ALA A 110 -8.95 7.68 20.30
CA ALA A 110 -7.99 8.70 20.73
C ALA A 110 -6.77 8.78 19.79
N ARG A 111 -6.26 7.64 19.28
CA ARG A 111 -5.16 7.63 18.31
C ARG A 111 -5.60 8.20 16.97
N ILE A 112 -6.79 7.87 16.50
CA ILE A 112 -7.34 8.41 15.25
C ILE A 112 -7.49 9.94 15.35
N ARG A 113 -8.04 10.45 16.45
CA ARG A 113 -8.15 11.91 16.68
C ARG A 113 -6.80 12.62 16.82
N GLY A 114 -5.76 11.89 17.23
CA GLY A 114 -4.40 12.39 17.35
C GLY A 114 -3.57 12.36 16.09
N ILE A 115 -4.10 11.87 14.96
CA ILE A 115 -3.41 11.85 13.68
C ILE A 115 -3.18 13.30 13.22
N THR A 116 -1.96 13.58 12.83
CA THR A 116 -1.58 14.84 12.19
C THR A 116 -1.21 14.52 10.76
N LEU A 117 -2.07 14.93 9.83
CA LEU A 117 -1.85 14.72 8.40
C LEU A 117 -0.73 15.61 7.87
N ASP A 118 0.02 15.09 6.90
CA ASP A 118 0.84 15.94 6.05
C ASP A 118 -0.08 16.73 5.10
N PRO A 119 -0.17 18.06 5.23
CA PRO A 119 -1.09 18.86 4.44
C PRO A 119 -0.70 18.98 2.96
N GLU A 120 0.51 18.57 2.58
CA GLU A 120 0.93 18.53 1.17
C GLU A 120 0.38 17.29 0.46
N GLU A 121 0.05 16.23 1.20
CA GLU A 121 -0.41 14.96 0.64
C GLU A 121 -1.84 14.62 1.00
N HIS A 122 -2.27 14.92 2.23
CA HIS A 122 -3.58 14.49 2.73
C HIS A 122 -4.32 15.60 3.47
N ASP A 123 -5.63 15.70 3.22
CA ASP A 123 -6.47 16.74 3.83
C ASP A 123 -7.63 16.20 4.69
N GLU A 124 -7.91 14.90 4.63
CA GLU A 124 -9.00 14.29 5.40
C GLU A 124 -8.68 12.85 5.81
N ILE A 125 -9.21 12.43 6.97
CA ILE A 125 -9.24 11.03 7.42
C ILE A 125 -10.69 10.60 7.51
N ARG A 126 -10.99 9.39 7.02
CA ARG A 126 -12.29 8.74 7.29
C ARG A 126 -12.13 7.33 7.84
N VAL A 127 -13.10 6.98 8.68
CA VAL A 127 -13.27 5.64 9.23
C VAL A 127 -14.70 5.22 8.98
N LEU A 128 -14.90 4.30 8.06
CA LEU A 128 -16.22 3.86 7.62
C LEU A 128 -16.31 2.34 7.61
N PRO A 129 -17.51 1.77 7.80
CA PRO A 129 -17.76 0.36 7.47
C PRO A 129 -17.33 0.06 6.03
N LEU A 130 -16.80 -1.15 5.79
CA LEU A 130 -16.19 -1.52 4.51
C LEU A 130 -17.08 -1.17 3.30
N GLU A 131 -18.37 -1.50 3.36
CA GLU A 131 -19.30 -1.27 2.23
C GLU A 131 -19.57 0.22 1.94
N GLU A 132 -19.38 1.10 2.90
CA GLU A 132 -19.57 2.53 2.72
C GLU A 132 -18.42 3.18 1.91
N TRP A 133 -17.30 2.47 1.74
CA TRP A 133 -16.21 2.89 0.88
C TRP A 133 -16.51 2.69 -0.61
N ARG A 134 -17.39 1.73 -0.96
CA ARG A 134 -17.70 1.39 -2.35
C ARG A 134 -18.07 2.59 -3.25
N PRO A 135 -18.92 3.52 -2.85
CA PRO A 135 -19.24 4.69 -3.68
C PRO A 135 -18.18 5.80 -3.66
N LEU A 136 -17.17 5.70 -2.79
CA LEU A 136 -16.18 6.77 -2.57
C LEU A 136 -14.87 6.53 -3.30
N MET A 137 -14.65 5.35 -3.86
CA MET A 137 -13.40 4.97 -4.50
C MET A 137 -13.64 4.14 -5.77
N PRO A 138 -12.66 4.07 -6.68
CA PRO A 138 -12.73 3.20 -7.85
C PRO A 138 -12.91 1.73 -7.45
N VAL A 139 -13.46 0.95 -8.38
CA VAL A 139 -13.74 -0.49 -8.17
C VAL A 139 -12.48 -1.24 -7.74
N GLN A 140 -11.35 -0.95 -8.36
CA GLN A 140 -10.07 -1.58 -8.07
C GLN A 140 -9.60 -1.27 -6.63
N ASP A 141 -9.73 -0.02 -6.20
CA ASP A 141 -9.32 0.40 -4.85
C ASP A 141 -10.24 -0.22 -3.80
N PHE A 142 -11.53 -0.31 -4.07
CA PHE A 142 -12.48 -0.98 -3.19
C PHE A 142 -12.20 -2.48 -3.10
N ALA A 143 -11.89 -3.14 -4.23
CA ALA A 143 -11.52 -4.55 -4.25
C ALA A 143 -10.23 -4.81 -3.45
N ARG A 144 -9.22 -3.94 -3.58
CA ARG A 144 -7.99 -3.99 -2.78
C ARG A 144 -8.28 -3.82 -1.29
N LEU A 145 -9.06 -2.81 -0.91
CA LEU A 145 -9.45 -2.58 0.48
C LEU A 145 -10.20 -3.79 1.08
N THR A 146 -11.10 -4.38 0.29
CA THR A 146 -11.82 -5.60 0.68
C THR A 146 -10.85 -6.77 0.91
N ALA A 147 -9.93 -6.98 -0.02
CA ALA A 147 -8.97 -8.09 0.05
C ALA A 147 -8.02 -7.97 1.27
N VAL A 148 -7.50 -6.80 1.57
CA VAL A 148 -6.62 -6.61 2.75
C VAL A 148 -7.39 -6.70 4.06
N THR A 149 -8.64 -6.24 4.09
CA THR A 149 -9.52 -6.40 5.26
C THR A 149 -9.81 -7.88 5.53
N GLU A 150 -10.08 -8.66 4.49
CA GLU A 150 -10.30 -10.10 4.59
C GLU A 150 -9.01 -10.85 4.96
N ALA A 151 -7.86 -10.50 4.37
CA ALA A 151 -6.56 -11.07 4.73
C ALA A 151 -6.24 -10.86 6.21
N ARG A 152 -6.57 -9.68 6.76
CA ARG A 152 -6.41 -9.40 8.17
C ARG A 152 -7.31 -10.29 9.05
N ARG A 153 -8.56 -10.50 8.65
CA ARG A 153 -9.53 -11.33 9.36
C ARG A 153 -9.14 -12.80 9.34
N THR A 154 -8.69 -13.32 8.19
CA THR A 154 -8.37 -14.75 8.01
C THR A 154 -6.93 -15.11 8.40
N GLY A 155 -6.03 -14.14 8.42
CA GLY A 155 -4.60 -14.36 8.61
C GLY A 155 -3.86 -14.85 7.36
N THR A 156 -4.52 -14.87 6.20
CA THR A 156 -3.95 -15.34 4.92
C THR A 156 -3.70 -14.14 4.03
N ALA A 157 -2.42 -13.86 3.73
CA ALA A 157 -2.04 -12.80 2.82
C ALA A 157 -2.47 -13.12 1.38
N GLY A 158 -2.97 -12.09 0.67
CA GLY A 158 -3.31 -12.18 -0.74
C GLY A 158 -2.13 -11.92 -1.65
N TYR A 159 -2.13 -12.50 -2.85
CA TYR A 159 -1.24 -12.15 -3.94
C TYR A 159 -2.07 -11.68 -5.15
N PHE A 160 -1.69 -10.55 -5.71
CA PHE A 160 -2.40 -9.92 -6.82
C PHE A 160 -1.38 -9.52 -7.89
N ASP A 161 -1.53 -10.02 -9.09
CA ASP A 161 -0.62 -9.81 -10.22
C ASP A 161 -1.21 -8.95 -11.34
N THR A 162 -2.32 -8.28 -11.03
CA THR A 162 -2.95 -7.28 -11.90
C THR A 162 -3.31 -6.03 -11.11
N TRP A 163 -3.34 -4.87 -11.78
CA TRP A 163 -3.92 -3.66 -11.21
C TRP A 163 -5.45 -3.68 -11.23
N ASP A 164 -6.05 -4.49 -12.11
CA ASP A 164 -7.49 -4.63 -12.27
C ASP A 164 -8.06 -5.63 -11.25
N TRP A 165 -8.08 -5.23 -10.01
CA TRP A 165 -8.59 -6.01 -8.90
C TRP A 165 -10.09 -6.32 -8.99
N GLY A 166 -10.79 -5.71 -9.94
CA GLY A 166 -12.23 -5.86 -10.15
C GLY A 166 -12.63 -6.92 -11.18
N GLU A 167 -11.68 -7.57 -11.84
CA GLU A 167 -11.93 -8.59 -12.88
C GLU A 167 -11.62 -10.03 -12.45
N ILE A 168 -11.62 -10.30 -11.13
CA ILE A 168 -11.47 -11.67 -10.61
C ILE A 168 -12.85 -12.27 -10.40
#